data_e452cdf062b2c9c5195abe38e89a19bc
#
_entry.id   e452cdf062b2c9c5195abe38e89a19bc
#
_cell.length_a   1.000
_cell.length_b   1.000
_cell.length_c   1.000
_cell.angle_alpha   90.00
_cell.angle_beta   90.00
_cell.angle_gamma   90.00
#
_symmetry.space_group_name_H-M   'P 1'
#
loop_
_entity.id
_entity.type
_entity.pdbx_description
1 polymer ?
#
loop_
_entity_poly.entity_id
_entity_poly.type
_entity_poly.pdbx_seq_one_letter_code
_entity_poly.pdbx_strand_id
1 'polypeptide(L)'
;MLSGSIDKNVTWKDLGLPVDYIVEGGIYLDGNSLVTVEPGVTIMFTGTDGRIVVGENAGIKMQGTQDKPIVLTGPTNNQNVGSWGFVEILSKRSDNILEYVTLQNGGDDEYILKISGSASVKN
;
A
#
# COMPACT_ATOMS: atom_id res chain seq x y z
N MET A 1 -13.34 5.34 -2.57
CA MET A 1 -12.62 4.41 -3.46
C MET A 1 -11.42 5.12 -4.06
N LEU A 2 -10.29 4.43 -4.11
CA LEU A 2 -9.05 5.00 -4.63
C LEU A 2 -8.65 4.31 -5.93
N SER A 3 -8.15 5.08 -6.88
CA SER A 3 -7.58 4.56 -8.12
C SER A 3 -6.79 5.66 -8.83
N GLY A 4 -5.93 5.26 -9.79
CA GLY A 4 -5.22 6.18 -10.65
C GLY A 4 -3.96 6.77 -10.04
N SER A 5 -3.56 7.93 -10.53
CA SER A 5 -2.30 8.57 -10.17
C SER A 5 -2.48 9.59 -9.06
N ILE A 6 -1.50 9.62 -8.15
CA ILE A 6 -1.42 10.60 -7.07
C ILE A 6 -0.13 11.39 -7.29
N ASP A 7 -0.27 12.70 -7.49
CA ASP A 7 0.88 13.58 -7.73
C ASP A 7 1.04 14.67 -6.67
N LYS A 8 0.33 14.54 -5.55
CA LYS A 8 0.36 15.48 -4.44
C LYS A 8 0.56 14.72 -3.13
N ASN A 9 1.04 15.43 -2.11
CA ASN A 9 1.15 14.86 -0.77
C ASN A 9 -0.25 14.60 -0.21
N VAL A 10 -0.45 13.40 0.30
CA VAL A 10 -1.75 12.93 0.81
C VAL A 10 -1.51 12.15 2.10
N THR A 11 -2.42 12.26 3.04
CA THR A 11 -2.45 11.42 4.23
C THR A 11 -3.71 10.55 4.19
N TRP A 12 -3.54 9.24 4.25
CA TRP A 12 -4.65 8.30 4.37
C TRP A 12 -4.87 8.03 5.85
N LYS A 13 -5.94 8.63 6.37
CA LYS A 13 -6.26 8.61 7.79
C LYS A 13 -7.03 7.37 8.18
N ASP A 14 -6.83 6.93 9.42
CA ASP A 14 -7.65 5.88 10.01
C ASP A 14 -9.07 6.43 10.22
N LEU A 15 -10.03 5.88 9.50
CA LEU A 15 -11.42 6.33 9.55
C LEU A 15 -12.25 5.59 10.59
N GLY A 16 -11.62 4.64 11.31
CA GLY A 16 -12.33 3.84 12.30
C GLY A 16 -13.28 2.82 11.72
N LEU A 17 -13.07 2.43 10.46
CA LEU A 17 -13.91 1.46 9.76
C LEU A 17 -13.18 0.11 9.67
N PRO A 18 -13.92 -1.01 9.49
CA PRO A 18 -13.27 -2.30 9.21
C PRO A 18 -12.38 -2.26 7.97
N VAL A 19 -12.80 -1.51 6.94
CA VAL A 19 -12.00 -1.22 5.76
C VAL A 19 -12.07 0.28 5.54
N ASP A 20 -10.93 0.95 5.64
CA ASP A 20 -10.89 2.42 5.50
C ASP A 20 -10.90 2.85 4.05
N TYR A 21 -10.19 2.13 3.18
CA TYR A 21 -10.05 2.49 1.77
C TYR A 21 -10.18 1.26 0.90
N ILE A 22 -10.86 1.44 -0.22
CA ILE A 22 -11.03 0.40 -1.24
C ILE A 22 -10.28 0.88 -2.48
N VAL A 23 -9.40 0.02 -2.99
CA VAL A 23 -8.62 0.30 -4.20
C VAL A 23 -9.14 -0.56 -5.33
N GLU A 24 -9.54 0.10 -6.41
CA GLU A 24 -9.94 -0.56 -7.65
C GLU A 24 -8.85 -0.35 -8.68
N GLY A 25 -8.27 -1.44 -9.19
CA GLY A 25 -7.12 -1.36 -10.06
C GLY A 25 -5.87 -0.92 -9.33
N GLY A 26 -5.05 -0.11 -9.96
CA GLY A 26 -3.78 0.34 -9.39
C GLY A 26 -3.80 1.76 -8.89
N ILE A 27 -2.95 2.02 -7.90
CA ILE A 27 -2.62 3.37 -7.47
C ILE A 27 -1.15 3.59 -7.80
N TYR A 28 -0.87 4.72 -8.46
CA TYR A 28 0.48 5.07 -8.91
C TYR A 28 0.87 6.40 -8.28
N LEU A 29 1.92 6.39 -7.47
CA LEU A 29 2.43 7.60 -6.86
C LEU A 29 3.46 8.22 -7.80
N ASP A 30 3.15 9.41 -8.30
CA ASP A 30 3.94 10.08 -9.32
C ASP A 30 4.53 11.39 -8.82
N GLY A 31 5.40 11.98 -9.63
CA GLY A 31 6.03 13.25 -9.31
C GLY A 31 6.83 13.16 -8.02
N ASN A 32 6.74 14.19 -7.20
CA ASN A 32 7.39 14.25 -5.90
C ASN A 32 6.40 14.02 -4.75
N SER A 33 5.29 13.34 -5.02
CA SER A 33 4.26 13.10 -4.02
C SER A 33 4.78 12.23 -2.88
N LEU A 34 4.23 12.48 -1.69
CA LEU A 34 4.46 11.62 -0.52
C LEU A 34 3.10 11.22 0.03
N VAL A 35 2.87 9.92 0.12
CA VAL A 35 1.68 9.38 0.75
C VAL A 35 2.05 8.89 2.14
N THR A 36 1.33 9.37 3.13
CA THR A 36 1.49 8.95 4.52
C THR A 36 0.24 8.16 4.90
N VAL A 37 0.43 6.96 5.41
CA VAL A 37 -0.67 6.09 5.86
C VAL A 37 -0.60 5.98 7.38
N GLU A 38 -1.69 6.36 8.04
CA GLU A 38 -1.76 6.36 9.49
C GLU A 38 -1.86 4.95 10.08
N PRO A 39 -1.44 4.76 11.34
CA PRO A 39 -1.65 3.48 12.02
C PRO A 39 -3.12 3.07 12.03
N GLY A 40 -3.36 1.78 11.87
CA GLY A 40 -4.72 1.22 11.94
C GLY A 40 -5.49 1.23 10.62
N VAL A 41 -4.92 1.79 9.57
CA VAL A 41 -5.59 1.85 8.26
C VAL A 41 -5.64 0.47 7.63
N THR A 42 -6.81 0.09 7.12
CA THR A 42 -6.99 -1.11 6.31
C THR A 42 -7.34 -0.72 4.89
N ILE A 43 -6.58 -1.24 3.94
CA ILE A 43 -6.77 -1.01 2.50
C ILE A 43 -7.13 -2.34 1.86
N MET A 44 -8.28 -2.37 1.17
CA MET A 44 -8.76 -3.56 0.47
C MET A 44 -8.66 -3.34 -1.04
N PHE A 45 -8.04 -4.29 -1.73
CA PHE A 45 -7.97 -4.30 -3.19
C PHE A 45 -9.09 -5.17 -3.73
N THR A 46 -9.75 -4.72 -4.79
CA THR A 46 -10.95 -5.41 -5.30
C THR A 46 -10.66 -6.55 -6.26
N GLY A 47 -9.45 -6.62 -6.82
CA GLY A 47 -9.16 -7.64 -7.82
C GLY A 47 -7.67 -7.88 -8.05
N THR A 48 -7.40 -8.77 -8.98
CA THR A 48 -6.03 -9.25 -9.26
C THR A 48 -5.10 -8.18 -9.82
N ASP A 49 -5.66 -7.11 -10.39
CA ASP A 49 -4.90 -5.97 -10.88
C ASP A 49 -4.61 -4.93 -9.78
N GLY A 50 -5.03 -5.19 -8.55
CA GLY A 50 -4.77 -4.31 -7.42
C GLY A 50 -3.29 -4.16 -7.15
N ARG A 51 -2.81 -2.90 -7.03
CA ARG A 51 -1.41 -2.63 -6.77
C ARG A 51 -1.20 -1.22 -6.29
N ILE A 52 -0.08 -1.00 -5.62
CA ILE A 52 0.45 0.34 -5.33
C ILE A 52 1.85 0.39 -5.92
N VAL A 53 2.11 1.35 -6.80
CA VAL A 53 3.43 1.55 -7.38
C VAL A 53 3.93 2.93 -6.98
N VAL A 54 5.07 2.96 -6.31
CA VAL A 54 5.71 4.20 -5.86
C VAL A 54 6.77 4.57 -6.88
N GLY A 55 6.53 5.63 -7.66
CA GLY A 55 7.42 6.08 -8.72
C GLY A 55 8.76 6.59 -8.20
N GLU A 56 9.69 6.86 -9.10
CA GLU A 56 11.11 7.10 -8.77
C GLU A 56 11.33 8.25 -7.79
N ASN A 57 10.54 9.31 -7.89
CA ASN A 57 10.70 10.50 -7.05
C ASN A 57 9.60 10.66 -6.00
N ALA A 58 8.64 9.75 -5.99
CA ALA A 58 7.58 9.73 -4.98
C ALA A 58 8.05 9.01 -3.73
N GLY A 59 7.25 9.04 -2.70
CA GLY A 59 7.54 8.34 -1.46
C GLY A 59 6.30 7.81 -0.78
N ILE A 60 6.49 6.82 0.10
CA ILE A 60 5.40 6.25 0.88
C ILE A 60 5.87 5.99 2.30
N LYS A 61 5.06 6.45 3.26
CA LYS A 61 5.28 6.19 4.68
C LYS A 61 4.09 5.42 5.22
N MET A 62 4.28 4.13 5.44
CA MET A 62 3.30 3.28 6.10
C MET A 62 3.86 2.89 7.46
N GLN A 63 3.49 3.64 8.49
CA GLN A 63 3.99 3.43 9.84
C GLN A 63 2.82 3.09 10.77
N GLY A 64 2.57 1.80 10.91
CA GLY A 64 1.65 1.31 11.91
C GLY A 64 2.31 1.16 13.27
N THR A 65 1.59 0.54 14.20
CA THR A 65 2.10 0.17 15.51
C THR A 65 1.72 -1.28 15.80
N GLN A 66 2.27 -1.84 16.86
CA GLN A 66 1.93 -3.21 17.25
C GLN A 66 0.43 -3.35 17.50
N ASP A 67 -0.18 -2.35 18.14
CA ASP A 67 -1.61 -2.38 18.45
C ASP A 67 -2.50 -1.94 17.29
N LYS A 68 -1.93 -1.16 16.36
CA LYS A 68 -2.65 -0.64 15.20
C LYS A 68 -1.83 -0.86 13.94
N PRO A 69 -1.70 -2.10 13.47
CA PRO A 69 -0.98 -2.35 12.23
C PRO A 69 -1.75 -1.78 11.03
N ILE A 70 -1.02 -1.49 9.97
CA ILE A 70 -1.61 -1.16 8.68
C ILE A 70 -1.81 -2.48 7.93
N VAL A 71 -2.99 -2.68 7.36
CA VAL A 71 -3.32 -3.94 6.68
C VAL A 71 -3.70 -3.66 5.23
N LEU A 72 -3.02 -4.33 4.33
CA LEU A 72 -3.37 -4.36 2.90
C LEU A 72 -3.85 -5.77 2.60
N THR A 73 -5.08 -5.90 2.07
CA THR A 73 -5.73 -7.20 1.93
C THR A 73 -6.54 -7.28 0.65
N GLY A 74 -6.94 -8.48 0.28
CA GLY A 74 -7.85 -8.74 -0.83
C GLY A 74 -9.32 -8.57 -0.43
N PRO A 75 -10.23 -8.86 -1.36
CA PRO A 75 -11.66 -8.71 -1.10
C PRO A 75 -12.12 -9.60 0.03
N THR A 76 -13.14 -9.14 0.76
CA THR A 76 -13.69 -9.92 1.89
C THR A 76 -14.28 -11.26 1.44
N ASN A 77 -14.73 -11.37 0.20
CA ASN A 77 -15.28 -12.60 -0.36
C ASN A 77 -14.23 -13.48 -1.06
N ASN A 78 -12.96 -13.10 -1.07
CA ASN A 78 -11.89 -13.88 -1.66
C ASN A 78 -10.61 -13.66 -0.87
N GLN A 79 -10.34 -14.56 0.07
CA GLN A 79 -9.16 -14.48 0.94
C GLN A 79 -8.06 -15.43 0.47
N ASN A 80 -8.08 -15.84 -0.80
CA ASN A 80 -7.06 -16.70 -1.38
C ASN A 80 -5.80 -15.91 -1.71
N VAL A 81 -4.65 -16.60 -1.69
CA VAL A 81 -3.39 -16.02 -2.19
C VAL A 81 -3.59 -15.63 -3.65
N GLY A 82 -3.11 -14.44 -4.00
CA GLY A 82 -3.23 -13.94 -5.37
C GLY A 82 -4.53 -13.22 -5.67
N SER A 83 -5.33 -12.90 -4.65
CA SER A 83 -6.59 -12.17 -4.86
C SER A 83 -6.35 -10.70 -5.25
N TRP A 84 -5.14 -10.20 -5.06
CA TRP A 84 -4.70 -8.88 -5.55
C TRP A 84 -3.22 -8.98 -5.93
N GLY A 85 -2.66 -7.90 -6.45
CA GLY A 85 -1.30 -7.92 -6.97
C GLY A 85 -0.25 -7.65 -5.89
N PHE A 86 0.27 -6.43 -5.87
CA PHE A 86 1.49 -6.16 -5.11
C PHE A 86 1.65 -4.68 -4.76
N VAL A 87 2.66 -4.42 -3.91
CA VAL A 87 3.22 -3.10 -3.68
C VAL A 87 4.62 -3.09 -4.27
N GLU A 88 4.92 -2.12 -5.13
CA GLU A 88 6.24 -1.96 -5.73
C GLU A 88 6.79 -0.58 -5.44
N ILE A 89 8.03 -0.52 -4.95
CA ILE A 89 8.71 0.73 -4.63
C ILE A 89 9.89 0.89 -5.56
N LEU A 90 9.73 1.77 -6.56
CA LEU A 90 10.80 2.16 -7.48
C LEU A 90 11.61 3.32 -6.91
N SER A 91 11.05 4.04 -5.99
CA SER A 91 11.62 5.24 -5.38
C SER A 91 12.88 4.93 -4.59
N LYS A 92 13.89 5.80 -4.72
CA LYS A 92 15.12 5.73 -3.94
C LYS A 92 15.13 6.72 -2.78
N ARG A 93 14.00 7.31 -2.46
CA ARG A 93 13.90 8.26 -1.35
C ARG A 93 14.24 7.55 -0.03
N SER A 94 14.96 8.25 0.83
CA SER A 94 15.36 7.73 2.13
C SER A 94 14.23 7.70 3.15
N ASP A 95 13.10 8.35 2.85
CA ASP A 95 11.97 8.41 3.75
C ASP A 95 10.89 7.34 3.47
N ASN A 96 11.11 6.45 2.48
CA ASN A 96 10.21 5.32 2.28
C ASN A 96 10.31 4.37 3.46
N ILE A 97 9.17 4.05 4.07
CA ILE A 97 9.15 3.16 5.24
C ILE A 97 7.87 2.33 5.27
N LEU A 98 8.04 1.04 5.61
CA LEU A 98 6.95 0.13 5.96
C LEU A 98 7.25 -0.41 7.35
N GLU A 99 6.41 -0.06 8.32
CA GLU A 99 6.57 -0.48 9.71
C GLU A 99 5.23 -0.96 10.24
N TYR A 100 5.20 -2.15 10.81
CA TYR A 100 3.96 -2.81 11.25
C TYR A 100 2.90 -2.80 10.14
N VAL A 101 3.30 -3.28 8.97
CA VAL A 101 2.41 -3.40 7.81
C VAL A 101 2.21 -4.89 7.52
N THR A 102 0.95 -5.29 7.44
CA THR A 102 0.57 -6.64 7.06
C THR A 102 0.11 -6.64 5.61
N LEU A 103 0.76 -7.43 4.78
CA LEU A 103 0.36 -7.65 3.39
C LEU A 103 -0.17 -9.07 3.29
N GLN A 104 -1.45 -9.23 2.98
CA GLN A 104 -2.06 -10.55 2.97
C GLN A 104 -2.91 -10.77 1.73
N ASN A 105 -2.95 -12.01 1.28
CA ASN A 105 -3.76 -12.49 0.16
C ASN A 105 -3.36 -11.92 -1.20
N GLY A 106 -2.21 -11.26 -1.29
CA GLY A 106 -1.69 -10.71 -2.53
C GLY A 106 -0.72 -11.66 -3.23
N GLY A 107 0.01 -11.12 -4.20
CA GLY A 107 1.02 -11.87 -4.93
C GLY A 107 0.48 -12.57 -6.15
N ASP A 108 -0.53 -12.01 -6.81
CA ASP A 108 -1.11 -12.60 -8.02
C ASP A 108 -0.06 -12.84 -9.11
N ASP A 109 0.92 -11.96 -9.20
CA ASP A 109 2.00 -12.09 -10.17
C ASP A 109 3.08 -13.07 -9.66
N GLU A 110 4.13 -12.56 -9.01
CA GLU A 110 5.18 -13.43 -8.45
C GLU A 110 5.54 -13.01 -7.03
N TYR A 111 5.15 -11.81 -6.62
CA TYR A 111 5.52 -11.22 -5.36
C TYR A 111 4.40 -10.32 -4.85
N ILE A 112 4.37 -10.15 -3.54
CA ILE A 112 3.43 -9.22 -2.88
C ILE A 112 4.10 -7.89 -2.58
N LEU A 113 5.43 -7.88 -2.44
CA LEU A 113 6.22 -6.68 -2.21
C LEU A 113 7.50 -6.76 -3.03
N LYS A 114 7.77 -5.70 -3.79
CA LYS A 114 9.01 -5.58 -4.54
C LYS A 114 9.62 -4.21 -4.31
N ILE A 115 10.88 -4.20 -3.91
CA ILE A 115 11.63 -2.96 -3.69
C ILE A 115 12.76 -2.92 -4.70
N SER A 116 12.60 -2.12 -5.74
CA SER A 116 13.64 -1.90 -6.74
C SER A 116 14.45 -0.65 -6.44
N GLY A 117 13.96 0.19 -5.57
CA GLY A 117 14.63 1.38 -5.07
C GLY A 117 15.13 1.18 -3.66
N SER A 118 14.59 1.96 -2.72
CA SER A 118 15.03 1.96 -1.33
C SER A 118 13.83 2.11 -0.39
N ALA A 119 13.82 1.32 0.66
CA ALA A 119 12.82 1.45 1.72
C ALA A 119 13.34 0.82 3.00
N SER A 120 12.88 1.34 4.13
CA SER A 120 13.09 0.71 5.44
C SER A 120 11.86 -0.15 5.75
N VAL A 121 12.08 -1.43 6.01
CA VAL A 121 11.00 -2.36 6.33
C VAL A 121 11.25 -2.94 7.71
N LYS A 122 10.29 -2.77 8.62
CA LYS A 122 10.43 -3.17 10.02
C LYS A 122 9.17 -3.87 10.51
N ASN A 123 9.38 -4.89 11.38
CA ASN A 123 8.31 -5.60 12.06
C ASN A 123 7.25 -6.15 11.07
#